data_f228e51d75f3e11d69639924bf280ba6
#
_entry.id   f228e51d75f3e11d69639924bf280ba6
#
_cell.length_a   1.000
_cell.length_b   1.000
_cell.length_c   1.000
_cell.angle_alpha   90.00
_cell.angle_beta   90.00
_cell.angle_gamma   90.00
#
_symmetry.space_group_name_H-M   'P 1'
#
loop_
_entity.id
_entity.type
_entity.pdbx_description
1 polymer ?
#
loop_
_entity_poly.entity_id
_entity_poly.type
_entity_poly.pdbx_seq_one_letter_code
_entity_poly.pdbx_strand_id
1 'polypeptide(L)'
;MKVKDVQHGKTTRKSFARIEEILEMPNLIEVQKKSYEWFLAEGLREVFADAASITDYTGNLELSFLDYTMDEEPKYSIEECKARDATYATPLKVRMRLRNKETGEIKEQEIFMGDFPKMTDSATFIINGAERAIVSQLVRSPGVYYGKELDKTDKVLLSTTVIPYRGAWLEYETDANDIFYVRIDKNRKIPITSFIRAIGVKTDAEIKELFGEDPLLLATLDKDPAHSADEALIEIYKKMRPGEPPSVESATSLMDMMFFDMRRYDISAVGRYKYNKKLDIARRITGHKLLETVTDPMTGEVVAEADTMLTREKATEISARGINNVIIESADGNPVKVFGNGMVFVDDFKDYLGMTAEELGIKEKVRFTVLKEIIDSGVQGEELKKAFKARHYDLIPKTIIVDDMLASICYLLNLSHGIGTVDDIDHLGNRRLRCVGELLQNQVRIGFSRMERVIRERMTIQDLDVVTPQSLINIRPVTAAIKEFFGSSPLSQFMDQNNPLAELTHKRRLSCLLYTSPSPRDRG
;
A
#
# COMPACT_ATOMS: atom_id res chain seq x y z
N MET A 1 9.01 -9.90 -56.24
CA MET A 1 8.97 -9.48 -54.82
C MET A 1 8.07 -8.26 -54.76
N LYS A 2 6.88 -8.33 -54.15
CA LYS A 2 6.01 -7.14 -53.98
C LYS A 2 6.51 -6.33 -52.78
N VAL A 3 7.02 -5.14 -53.04
CA VAL A 3 7.36 -4.17 -52.00
C VAL A 3 6.06 -3.61 -51.47
N LYS A 4 5.85 -3.68 -50.13
CA LYS A 4 4.67 -3.14 -49.46
C LYS A 4 5.06 -1.86 -48.71
N ASP A 5 4.22 -0.85 -48.75
CA ASP A 5 4.35 0.33 -47.93
C ASP A 5 3.71 0.03 -46.56
N VAL A 6 4.49 0.16 -45.47
CA VAL A 6 4.05 -0.09 -44.09
C VAL A 6 4.16 1.20 -43.30
N GLN A 7 3.07 1.59 -42.63
CA GLN A 7 3.02 2.77 -41.80
C GLN A 7 3.64 2.45 -40.43
N HIS A 8 4.71 3.16 -40.03
CA HIS A 8 5.31 3.12 -38.70
C HIS A 8 5.17 4.48 -38.03
N GLY A 9 4.12 4.67 -37.26
CA GLY A 9 3.80 5.96 -36.64
C GLY A 9 3.56 7.05 -37.70
N LYS A 10 4.37 8.10 -37.70
CA LYS A 10 4.27 9.21 -38.68
C LYS A 10 5.03 8.97 -39.98
N THR A 11 5.78 7.88 -40.13
CA THR A 11 6.62 7.60 -41.33
C THR A 11 6.15 6.35 -42.06
N THR A 12 6.12 6.42 -43.40
CA THR A 12 5.86 5.29 -44.26
C THR A 12 7.19 4.65 -44.68
N ARG A 13 7.35 3.37 -44.44
CA ARG A 13 8.55 2.59 -44.81
C ARG A 13 8.20 1.52 -45.82
N LYS A 14 9.15 1.19 -46.71
CA LYS A 14 9.00 0.10 -47.66
C LYS A 14 9.45 -1.21 -47.04
N SER A 15 8.56 -2.16 -46.91
CA SER A 15 8.85 -3.52 -46.44
C SER A 15 9.21 -4.44 -47.61
N PHE A 16 10.36 -5.11 -47.46
CA PHE A 16 10.85 -6.16 -48.38
C PHE A 16 10.68 -7.55 -47.74
N ALA A 17 9.94 -7.66 -46.65
CA ALA A 17 9.72 -8.91 -45.94
C ALA A 17 8.99 -9.93 -46.81
N ARG A 18 9.46 -11.19 -46.78
CA ARG A 18 8.82 -12.33 -47.47
C ARG A 18 7.69 -12.92 -46.66
N ILE A 19 7.76 -12.80 -45.34
CA ILE A 19 6.80 -13.30 -44.36
C ILE A 19 6.03 -12.08 -43.82
N GLU A 20 4.73 -12.20 -43.70
CA GLU A 20 3.90 -11.16 -43.08
C GLU A 20 4.22 -11.05 -41.58
N GLU A 21 4.22 -9.82 -41.05
CA GLU A 21 4.39 -9.59 -39.63
C GLU A 21 3.19 -10.17 -38.88
N ILE A 22 3.44 -11.11 -37.98
CA ILE A 22 2.41 -11.76 -37.16
C ILE A 22 2.14 -10.92 -35.90
N LEU A 23 3.18 -10.25 -35.42
CA LEU A 23 3.12 -9.39 -34.23
C LEU A 23 3.60 -7.98 -34.61
N GLU A 24 2.88 -6.98 -34.13
CA GLU A 24 3.30 -5.60 -34.25
C GLU A 24 4.58 -5.33 -33.42
N MET A 25 5.44 -4.45 -33.93
CA MET A 25 6.63 -4.04 -33.18
C MET A 25 6.21 -3.34 -31.89
N PRO A 26 6.64 -3.82 -30.70
CA PRO A 26 6.25 -3.22 -29.43
C PRO A 26 6.78 -1.79 -29.32
N ASN A 27 5.96 -0.90 -28.77
CA ASN A 27 6.39 0.46 -28.46
C ASN A 27 7.32 0.44 -27.24
N LEU A 28 8.61 0.63 -27.47
CA LEU A 28 9.65 0.51 -26.44
C LEU A 28 9.58 1.59 -25.34
N ILE A 29 8.83 2.66 -25.54
CA ILE A 29 8.60 3.75 -24.55
C ILE A 29 7.17 3.75 -23.99
N GLU A 30 6.40 2.71 -24.26
CA GLU A 30 5.00 2.58 -23.83
C GLU A 30 4.84 2.65 -22.32
N VAL A 31 5.77 2.05 -21.57
CA VAL A 31 5.76 2.05 -20.10
C VAL A 31 5.73 3.48 -19.53
N GLN A 32 6.54 4.39 -20.09
CA GLN A 32 6.57 5.79 -19.67
C GLN A 32 5.27 6.50 -20.00
N LYS A 33 4.74 6.32 -21.22
CA LYS A 33 3.52 6.97 -21.70
C LYS A 33 2.31 6.50 -20.91
N LYS A 34 2.08 5.20 -20.81
CA LYS A 34 0.94 4.63 -20.06
C LYS A 34 0.98 5.02 -18.58
N SER A 35 2.17 5.07 -17.99
CA SER A 35 2.31 5.51 -16.60
C SER A 35 1.91 6.98 -16.42
N TYR A 36 2.26 7.85 -17.35
CA TYR A 36 1.88 9.26 -17.30
C TYR A 36 0.38 9.46 -17.59
N GLU A 37 -0.16 8.74 -18.57
CA GLU A 37 -1.60 8.73 -18.89
C GLU A 37 -2.43 8.28 -17.69
N TRP A 38 -2.02 7.18 -17.03
CA TRP A 38 -2.64 6.73 -15.79
C TRP A 38 -2.60 7.82 -14.69
N PHE A 39 -1.46 8.50 -14.55
CA PHE A 39 -1.35 9.58 -13.57
C PHE A 39 -2.35 10.70 -13.84
N LEU A 40 -2.54 11.09 -15.10
CA LEU A 40 -3.52 12.12 -15.47
C LEU A 40 -4.98 11.66 -15.31
N ALA A 41 -5.28 10.39 -15.62
CA ALA A 41 -6.64 9.87 -15.59
C ALA A 41 -7.09 9.45 -14.19
N GLU A 42 -6.23 8.76 -13.45
CA GLU A 42 -6.55 8.11 -12.17
C GLU A 42 -5.70 8.64 -11.01
N GLY A 43 -4.39 8.79 -11.23
CA GLY A 43 -3.45 9.12 -10.17
C GLY A 43 -3.72 10.46 -9.49
N LEU A 44 -4.09 11.50 -10.24
CA LEU A 44 -4.50 12.79 -9.69
C LEU A 44 -5.84 12.67 -8.95
N ARG A 45 -6.79 11.90 -9.49
CA ARG A 45 -8.09 11.69 -8.86
C ARG A 45 -7.95 11.00 -7.50
N GLU A 46 -7.06 10.02 -7.38
CA GLU A 46 -6.77 9.38 -6.10
C GLU A 46 -6.19 10.37 -5.09
N VAL A 47 -5.26 11.24 -5.50
CA VAL A 47 -4.69 12.26 -4.59
C VAL A 47 -5.77 13.22 -4.10
N PHE A 48 -6.67 13.66 -4.98
CA PHE A 48 -7.78 14.52 -4.59
C PHE A 48 -8.80 13.81 -3.72
N ALA A 49 -9.05 12.52 -3.95
CA ALA A 49 -9.94 11.71 -3.12
C ALA A 49 -9.35 11.46 -1.71
N ASP A 50 -8.04 11.25 -1.60
CA ASP A 50 -7.34 11.15 -0.31
C ASP A 50 -7.43 12.46 0.51
N ALA A 51 -7.47 13.61 -0.18
CA ALA A 51 -7.62 14.94 0.40
C ALA A 51 -9.07 15.47 0.35
N ALA A 52 -10.07 14.57 0.19
CA ALA A 52 -11.42 14.89 -0.24
C ALA A 52 -12.14 15.95 0.62
N SER A 53 -11.81 16.05 1.90
CA SER A 53 -12.44 17.01 2.82
C SER A 53 -11.43 17.49 3.86
N ILE A 54 -11.19 18.79 3.85
CA ILE A 54 -10.36 19.47 4.84
C ILE A 54 -11.32 20.23 5.76
N THR A 55 -11.37 19.84 7.03
CA THR A 55 -12.18 20.51 8.05
C THR A 55 -11.29 21.36 8.96
N ASP A 56 -11.85 22.44 9.46
CA ASP A 56 -11.24 23.23 10.53
C ASP A 56 -11.26 22.48 11.87
N TYR A 57 -10.63 23.04 12.90
CA TYR A 57 -10.58 22.43 14.22
C TYR A 57 -11.93 22.40 14.93
N THR A 58 -12.85 23.29 14.58
CA THR A 58 -14.21 23.36 15.13
C THR A 58 -15.19 22.46 14.38
N GLY A 59 -14.82 22.00 13.18
CA GLY A 59 -15.66 21.18 12.32
C GLY A 59 -16.74 21.96 11.55
N ASN A 60 -16.74 23.31 11.62
CA ASN A 60 -17.75 24.19 11.05
C ASN A 60 -17.51 24.48 9.56
N LEU A 61 -16.26 24.63 9.15
CA LEU A 61 -15.88 24.81 7.76
C LEU A 61 -15.37 23.50 7.16
N GLU A 62 -15.84 23.21 5.96
CA GLU A 62 -15.44 22.04 5.19
C GLU A 62 -15.09 22.45 3.75
N LEU A 63 -13.82 22.26 3.38
CA LEU A 63 -13.34 22.48 2.02
C LEU A 63 -13.20 21.12 1.31
N SER A 64 -13.91 20.94 0.21
CA SER A 64 -13.92 19.70 -0.57
C SER A 64 -13.39 19.92 -1.98
N PHE A 65 -12.60 18.95 -2.46
CA PHE A 65 -12.19 18.88 -3.86
C PHE A 65 -13.27 18.15 -4.66
N LEU A 66 -13.75 18.75 -5.75
CA LEU A 66 -14.82 18.19 -6.57
C LEU A 66 -14.29 17.51 -7.83
N ASP A 67 -13.56 18.28 -8.64
CA ASP A 67 -13.05 17.84 -9.94
C ASP A 67 -11.85 18.68 -10.34
N TYR A 68 -11.11 18.22 -11.36
CA TYR A 68 -9.99 18.96 -11.93
C TYR A 68 -10.07 18.97 -13.46
N THR A 69 -9.53 20.02 -14.05
CA THR A 69 -9.40 20.17 -15.50
C THR A 69 -7.97 20.54 -15.85
N MET A 70 -7.48 19.99 -16.95
CA MET A 70 -6.21 20.37 -17.54
C MET A 70 -6.46 20.75 -19.01
N ASP A 71 -5.92 21.87 -19.42
CA ASP A 71 -6.02 22.29 -20.81
C ASP A 71 -5.26 21.30 -21.72
N GLU A 72 -5.83 20.94 -22.85
CA GLU A 72 -5.20 19.98 -23.76
C GLU A 72 -3.97 20.56 -24.44
N GLU A 73 -3.99 21.85 -24.76
CA GLU A 73 -2.91 22.54 -25.47
C GLU A 73 -2.01 23.31 -24.48
N PRO A 74 -0.70 23.06 -24.51
CA PRO A 74 0.29 23.83 -23.77
C PRO A 74 0.38 25.26 -24.31
N LYS A 75 0.78 26.18 -23.45
CA LYS A 75 0.92 27.60 -23.80
C LYS A 75 1.94 27.87 -24.91
N TYR A 76 2.99 27.07 -24.98
CA TYR A 76 4.09 27.17 -25.95
C TYR A 76 4.34 25.82 -26.59
N SER A 77 4.77 25.81 -27.86
CA SER A 77 5.25 24.61 -28.53
C SER A 77 6.56 24.10 -27.90
N ILE A 78 6.93 22.86 -28.23
CA ILE A 78 8.18 22.23 -27.76
C ILE A 78 9.41 23.08 -28.18
N GLU A 79 9.41 23.54 -29.43
CA GLU A 79 10.50 24.34 -30.00
C GLU A 79 10.60 25.71 -29.32
N GLU A 80 9.45 26.35 -29.10
CA GLU A 80 9.40 27.63 -28.38
C GLU A 80 9.86 27.49 -26.94
N CYS A 81 9.47 26.41 -26.25
CA CYS A 81 9.95 26.14 -24.87
C CYS A 81 11.48 26.01 -24.82
N LYS A 82 12.08 25.31 -25.80
CA LYS A 82 13.55 25.19 -25.88
C LYS A 82 14.23 26.51 -26.21
N ALA A 83 13.63 27.32 -27.08
CA ALA A 83 14.21 28.62 -27.48
C ALA A 83 14.08 29.72 -26.40
N ARG A 84 13.05 29.64 -25.54
CA ARG A 84 12.75 30.65 -24.50
C ARG A 84 13.13 30.21 -23.08
N ASP A 85 13.83 29.10 -22.92
CA ASP A 85 14.11 28.49 -21.62
C ASP A 85 12.86 28.29 -20.75
N ALA A 86 11.73 27.96 -21.39
CA ALA A 86 10.45 27.75 -20.75
C ALA A 86 10.17 26.28 -20.45
N THR A 87 9.21 26.02 -19.57
CA THR A 87 8.76 24.66 -19.26
C THR A 87 7.53 24.32 -20.12
N TYR A 88 7.55 23.16 -20.78
CA TYR A 88 6.42 22.63 -21.51
C TYR A 88 5.39 22.10 -20.52
N ALA A 89 4.37 22.91 -20.26
CA ALA A 89 3.39 22.66 -19.21
C ALA A 89 1.99 23.10 -19.61
N THR A 90 1.00 22.54 -18.94
CA THR A 90 -0.41 22.91 -19.06
C THR A 90 -0.96 23.36 -17.70
N PRO A 91 -1.87 24.34 -17.65
CA PRO A 91 -2.46 24.78 -16.41
C PRO A 91 -3.37 23.70 -15.82
N LEU A 92 -3.16 23.39 -14.55
CA LEU A 92 -4.05 22.55 -13.75
C LEU A 92 -5.03 23.45 -12.99
N LYS A 93 -6.32 23.25 -13.21
CA LYS A 93 -7.40 23.94 -12.52
C LYS A 93 -8.19 22.92 -11.71
N VAL A 94 -8.60 23.30 -10.51
CA VAL A 94 -9.34 22.42 -9.59
C VAL A 94 -10.59 23.14 -9.11
N ARG A 95 -11.72 22.48 -9.22
CA ARG A 95 -12.99 22.98 -8.71
C ARG A 95 -13.15 22.53 -7.26
N MET A 96 -13.34 23.52 -6.39
CA MET A 96 -13.44 23.33 -4.95
C MET A 96 -14.73 23.90 -4.40
N ARG A 97 -15.22 23.26 -3.34
CA ARG A 97 -16.41 23.64 -2.61
C ARG A 97 -16.05 23.91 -1.15
N LEU A 98 -16.37 25.11 -0.68
CA LEU A 98 -16.34 25.48 0.72
C LEU A 98 -17.77 25.45 1.26
N ARG A 99 -18.00 24.68 2.30
CA ARG A 99 -19.28 24.59 3.00
C ARG A 99 -19.12 25.11 4.42
N ASN A 100 -19.93 26.08 4.79
CA ASN A 100 -20.12 26.48 6.17
C ASN A 100 -21.31 25.70 6.75
N LYS A 101 -21.08 24.89 7.78
CA LYS A 101 -22.12 24.03 8.39
C LYS A 101 -23.05 24.82 9.31
N GLU A 102 -22.60 25.96 9.86
CA GLU A 102 -23.43 26.82 10.72
C GLU A 102 -24.46 27.59 9.91
N THR A 103 -24.03 28.26 8.82
CA THR A 103 -24.91 29.08 7.99
C THR A 103 -25.57 28.27 6.86
N GLY A 104 -25.06 27.09 6.54
CA GLY A 104 -25.49 26.29 5.39
C GLY A 104 -24.99 26.83 4.04
N GLU A 105 -24.18 27.90 4.03
CA GLU A 105 -23.66 28.50 2.81
C GLU A 105 -22.67 27.61 2.09
N ILE A 106 -22.78 27.53 0.75
CA ILE A 106 -21.89 26.78 -0.12
C ILE A 106 -21.28 27.74 -1.15
N LYS A 107 -19.97 27.84 -1.20
CA LYS A 107 -19.20 28.59 -2.19
C LYS A 107 -18.39 27.63 -3.06
N GLU A 108 -18.62 27.65 -4.38
CA GLU A 108 -17.82 26.86 -5.34
C GLU A 108 -16.99 27.78 -6.20
N GLN A 109 -15.72 27.42 -6.40
CA GLN A 109 -14.80 28.18 -7.24
C GLN A 109 -13.84 27.23 -7.96
N GLU A 110 -13.49 27.58 -9.19
CA GLU A 110 -12.39 26.97 -9.92
C GLU A 110 -11.10 27.72 -9.59
N ILE A 111 -10.08 26.99 -9.16
CA ILE A 111 -8.82 27.54 -8.68
C ILE A 111 -7.69 27.02 -9.53
N PHE A 112 -6.87 27.93 -10.03
CA PHE A 112 -5.62 27.61 -10.70
C PHE A 112 -4.62 27.03 -9.69
N MET A 113 -4.14 25.79 -9.93
CA MET A 113 -3.20 25.07 -9.05
C MET A 113 -1.76 25.17 -9.51
N GLY A 114 -1.51 25.79 -10.66
CA GLY A 114 -0.18 25.94 -11.24
C GLY A 114 -0.05 25.26 -12.61
N ASP A 115 1.07 25.55 -13.26
CA ASP A 115 1.44 24.92 -14.52
C ASP A 115 2.08 23.55 -14.24
N PHE A 116 1.49 22.50 -14.81
CA PHE A 116 1.93 21.14 -14.64
C PHE A 116 2.72 20.68 -15.86
N PRO A 117 3.98 20.18 -15.69
CA PRO A 117 4.80 19.73 -16.81
C PRO A 117 4.12 18.60 -17.60
N LYS A 118 3.99 18.80 -18.90
CA LYS A 118 3.39 17.85 -19.84
C LYS A 118 4.46 16.98 -20.48
N MET A 119 4.19 15.69 -20.61
CA MET A 119 5.07 14.75 -21.30
C MET A 119 4.99 14.98 -22.82
N THR A 120 6.13 14.95 -23.48
CA THR A 120 6.20 15.02 -24.96
C THR A 120 5.83 13.68 -25.59
N ASP A 121 5.57 13.69 -26.90
CA ASP A 121 5.32 12.46 -27.66
C ASP A 121 6.49 11.46 -27.62
N SER A 122 7.70 11.97 -27.32
CA SER A 122 8.91 11.15 -27.17
C SER A 122 9.10 10.63 -25.73
N ALA A 123 8.12 10.80 -24.83
CA ALA A 123 8.17 10.40 -23.43
C ALA A 123 9.29 11.11 -22.61
N THR A 124 9.50 12.39 -22.91
CA THR A 124 10.42 13.28 -22.17
C THR A 124 9.67 14.48 -21.62
N PHE A 125 10.34 15.28 -20.79
CA PHE A 125 9.81 16.54 -20.27
C PHE A 125 10.78 17.68 -20.63
N ILE A 126 10.22 18.86 -20.92
CA ILE A 126 11.04 20.05 -21.14
C ILE A 126 10.85 20.98 -19.95
N ILE A 127 11.92 21.15 -19.20
CA ILE A 127 11.96 21.95 -17.97
C ILE A 127 12.99 23.04 -18.15
N ASN A 128 12.55 24.31 -18.11
CA ASN A 128 13.42 25.47 -18.34
C ASN A 128 14.28 25.32 -19.61
N GLY A 129 13.64 24.93 -20.72
CA GLY A 129 14.29 24.72 -22.02
C GLY A 129 15.08 23.42 -22.17
N ALA A 130 15.41 22.75 -21.08
CA ALA A 130 16.18 21.50 -21.11
C ALA A 130 15.28 20.27 -21.19
N GLU A 131 15.60 19.34 -22.09
CA GLU A 131 14.92 18.07 -22.21
C GLU A 131 15.40 17.09 -21.14
N ARG A 132 14.47 16.51 -20.39
CA ARG A 132 14.74 15.60 -19.28
C ARG A 132 14.00 14.28 -19.45
N ALA A 133 14.66 13.20 -19.07
CA ALA A 133 14.07 11.88 -18.94
C ALA A 133 13.89 11.54 -17.46
N ILE A 134 12.71 10.99 -17.10
CA ILE A 134 12.48 10.49 -15.76
C ILE A 134 12.80 9.01 -15.74
N VAL A 135 13.77 8.63 -14.91
CA VAL A 135 14.21 7.25 -14.78
C VAL A 135 13.25 6.51 -13.85
N SER A 136 12.78 5.34 -14.30
CA SER A 136 11.92 4.47 -13.46
C SER A 136 12.74 3.88 -12.32
N GLN A 137 12.10 3.74 -11.17
CA GLN A 137 12.72 3.25 -9.95
C GLN A 137 12.34 1.79 -9.70
N LEU A 138 13.33 0.95 -9.38
CA LEU A 138 13.10 -0.41 -8.94
C LEU A 138 12.97 -0.43 -7.42
N VAL A 139 11.79 -0.79 -6.90
CA VAL A 139 11.46 -0.79 -5.47
C VAL A 139 10.96 -2.14 -5.02
N ARG A 140 11.04 -2.43 -3.72
CA ARG A 140 10.37 -3.59 -3.14
C ARG A 140 8.87 -3.43 -3.25
N SER A 141 8.19 -4.49 -3.68
CA SER A 141 6.72 -4.54 -3.67
C SER A 141 6.20 -4.47 -2.24
N PRO A 142 5.09 -3.78 -1.97
CA PRO A 142 4.43 -3.92 -0.68
C PRO A 142 4.05 -5.40 -0.45
N GLY A 143 4.22 -5.86 0.80
CA GLY A 143 4.02 -7.27 1.14
C GLY A 143 4.65 -7.64 2.47
N VAL A 144 4.50 -8.90 2.88
CA VAL A 144 5.16 -9.48 4.04
C VAL A 144 6.24 -10.42 3.56
N TYR A 145 7.48 -10.22 4.00
CA TYR A 145 8.67 -10.97 3.57
C TYR A 145 9.36 -11.60 4.76
N TYR A 146 9.74 -12.86 4.61
CA TYR A 146 10.39 -13.65 5.62
C TYR A 146 11.81 -14.00 5.20
N GLY A 147 12.77 -13.76 6.09
CA GLY A 147 14.18 -14.04 5.90
C GLY A 147 14.71 -15.03 6.94
N LYS A 148 15.81 -15.68 6.59
CA LYS A 148 16.56 -16.58 7.47
C LYS A 148 18.03 -16.25 7.32
N GLU A 149 18.69 -15.93 8.41
CA GLU A 149 20.12 -15.62 8.45
C GLU A 149 20.79 -16.52 9.50
N LEU A 150 22.07 -16.82 9.31
CA LEU A 150 22.87 -17.51 10.31
C LEU A 150 23.69 -16.49 11.09
N ASP A 151 23.65 -16.58 12.41
CA ASP A 151 24.53 -15.81 13.28
C ASP A 151 25.96 -16.36 13.25
N LYS A 152 26.91 -15.67 13.85
CA LYS A 152 28.32 -16.08 13.98
C LYS A 152 28.50 -17.44 14.71
N THR A 153 27.49 -17.87 15.42
CA THR A 153 27.42 -19.15 16.16
C THR A 153 26.65 -20.25 15.42
N ASP A 154 26.41 -20.08 14.10
CA ASP A 154 25.58 -20.95 13.27
C ASP A 154 24.11 -21.10 13.75
N LYS A 155 23.67 -20.21 14.65
CA LYS A 155 22.27 -20.17 15.06
C LYS A 155 21.41 -19.50 13.99
N VAL A 156 20.27 -20.09 13.72
CA VAL A 156 19.29 -19.57 12.77
C VAL A 156 18.55 -18.40 13.39
N LEU A 157 18.68 -17.24 12.78
CA LEU A 157 17.89 -16.05 13.09
C LEU A 157 16.82 -15.86 12.03
N LEU A 158 15.59 -15.66 12.47
CA LEU A 158 14.45 -15.42 11.62
C LEU A 158 14.10 -13.93 11.61
N SER A 159 13.75 -13.43 10.45
CA SER A 159 13.34 -12.03 10.28
C SER A 159 12.10 -11.95 9.42
N THR A 160 11.30 -10.91 9.66
CA THR A 160 10.15 -10.56 8.82
C THR A 160 10.17 -9.07 8.57
N THR A 161 9.87 -8.68 7.36
CA THR A 161 9.69 -7.27 7.01
C THR A 161 8.30 -7.08 6.39
N VAL A 162 7.47 -6.29 7.06
CA VAL A 162 6.15 -5.89 6.60
C VAL A 162 6.29 -4.54 5.92
N ILE A 163 6.11 -4.52 4.60
CA ILE A 163 6.33 -3.36 3.77
C ILE A 163 4.98 -2.86 3.24
N PRO A 164 4.54 -1.64 3.63
CA PRO A 164 3.40 -0.98 3.01
C PRO A 164 3.80 -0.33 1.68
N TYR A 165 2.82 0.07 0.89
CA TYR A 165 3.03 0.99 -0.22
C TYR A 165 3.44 2.38 0.29
N ARG A 166 2.78 2.84 1.37
CA ARG A 166 3.04 4.09 2.09
C ARG A 166 2.77 3.87 3.57
N GLY A 167 3.68 4.30 4.43
CA GLY A 167 3.55 4.21 5.88
C GLY A 167 4.77 3.63 6.57
N ALA A 168 4.64 3.38 7.86
CA ALA A 168 5.69 2.83 8.71
C ALA A 168 5.94 1.35 8.40
N TRP A 169 7.20 0.95 8.37
CA TRP A 169 7.58 -0.44 8.24
C TRP A 169 7.53 -1.14 9.59
N LEU A 170 7.13 -2.43 9.58
CA LEU A 170 7.30 -3.31 10.72
C LEU A 170 8.37 -4.34 10.39
N GLU A 171 9.36 -4.46 11.27
CA GLU A 171 10.40 -5.46 11.16
C GLU A 171 10.38 -6.34 12.41
N TYR A 172 10.19 -7.64 12.23
CA TYR A 172 10.27 -8.63 13.30
C TYR A 172 11.60 -9.36 13.20
N GLU A 173 12.25 -9.60 14.34
CA GLU A 173 13.53 -10.32 14.36
C GLU A 173 13.66 -11.16 15.65
N THR A 174 14.23 -12.34 15.53
CA THR A 174 14.68 -13.14 16.67
C THR A 174 16.14 -12.82 16.96
N ASP A 175 16.54 -12.84 18.21
CA ASP A 175 17.94 -12.67 18.61
C ASP A 175 18.60 -14.00 19.00
N ALA A 176 19.91 -13.94 19.29
CA ALA A 176 20.68 -15.11 19.72
C ALA A 176 20.20 -15.72 21.05
N ASN A 177 19.43 -14.98 21.85
CA ASN A 177 18.88 -15.41 23.13
C ASN A 177 17.44 -15.93 23.03
N ASP A 178 16.94 -16.22 21.84
CA ASP A 178 15.56 -16.65 21.58
C ASP A 178 14.49 -15.65 22.01
N ILE A 179 14.82 -14.36 21.93
CA ILE A 179 13.87 -13.30 22.19
C ILE A 179 13.38 -12.73 20.88
N PHE A 180 12.08 -12.54 20.81
CA PHE A 180 11.40 -12.05 19.66
C PHE A 180 11.10 -10.55 19.80
N TYR A 181 11.64 -9.73 18.89
CA TYR A 181 11.52 -8.27 18.89
C TYR A 181 10.79 -7.75 17.67
N VAL A 182 10.17 -6.59 17.84
CA VAL A 182 9.65 -5.75 16.76
C VAL A 182 10.38 -4.41 16.71
N ARG A 183 10.61 -3.93 15.50
CA ARG A 183 10.99 -2.53 15.24
C ARG A 183 9.90 -1.87 14.41
N ILE A 184 9.50 -0.70 14.85
CA ILE A 184 8.56 0.16 14.14
C ILE A 184 9.39 1.26 13.48
N ASP A 185 9.42 1.29 12.16
CA ASP A 185 10.07 2.34 11.35
C ASP A 185 11.48 2.70 11.84
N LYS A 186 12.47 1.92 11.85
CA LYS A 186 13.88 2.19 12.28
C LYS A 186 14.10 2.44 13.78
N ASN A 187 13.07 2.46 14.57
CA ASN A 187 13.20 2.73 16.01
C ASN A 187 13.85 1.56 16.76
N ARG A 188 14.09 1.77 18.05
CA ARG A 188 14.70 0.76 18.93
C ARG A 188 13.81 -0.48 19.04
N LYS A 189 14.44 -1.65 19.22
CA LYS A 189 13.78 -2.93 19.46
C LYS A 189 12.81 -2.87 20.65
N ILE A 190 11.64 -3.46 20.46
CA ILE A 190 10.59 -3.63 21.47
C ILE A 190 10.28 -5.12 21.53
N PRO A 191 10.05 -5.75 22.68
CA PRO A 191 9.55 -7.11 22.76
C PRO A 191 8.28 -7.26 21.93
N ILE A 192 8.14 -8.35 21.17
CA ILE A 192 6.96 -8.54 20.33
C ILE A 192 5.68 -8.66 21.16
N THR A 193 5.78 -9.17 22.38
CA THR A 193 4.67 -9.32 23.32
C THR A 193 4.09 -7.98 23.76
N SER A 194 4.93 -6.97 24.02
CA SER A 194 4.47 -5.58 24.22
C SER A 194 3.70 -5.07 23.00
N PHE A 195 4.17 -5.35 21.78
CA PHE A 195 3.46 -4.93 20.57
C PHE A 195 2.12 -5.66 20.41
N ILE A 196 2.08 -6.97 20.66
CA ILE A 196 0.84 -7.77 20.63
C ILE A 196 -0.20 -7.23 21.63
N ARG A 197 0.23 -6.81 22.84
CA ARG A 197 -0.66 -6.18 23.82
C ARG A 197 -1.21 -4.84 23.32
N ALA A 198 -0.34 -4.03 22.74
CA ALA A 198 -0.71 -2.70 22.24
C ALA A 198 -1.71 -2.73 21.08
N ILE A 199 -1.73 -3.81 20.28
CA ILE A 199 -2.68 -3.99 19.16
C ILE A 199 -3.97 -4.70 19.58
N GLY A 200 -4.14 -5.08 20.85
CA GLY A 200 -5.43 -5.52 21.39
C GLY A 200 -5.47 -6.87 22.12
N VAL A 201 -4.42 -7.69 22.11
CA VAL A 201 -4.34 -8.95 22.87
C VAL A 201 -3.73 -8.64 24.24
N LYS A 202 -4.57 -8.46 25.26
CA LYS A 202 -4.20 -7.75 26.50
C LYS A 202 -3.40 -8.55 27.52
N THR A 203 -3.70 -9.83 27.65
CA THR A 203 -3.17 -10.67 28.75
C THR A 203 -2.24 -11.77 28.23
N ASP A 204 -1.36 -12.27 29.10
CA ASP A 204 -0.47 -13.41 28.82
C ASP A 204 -1.25 -14.67 28.45
N ALA A 205 -2.40 -14.87 29.10
CA ALA A 205 -3.27 -16.01 28.83
C ALA A 205 -3.86 -15.94 27.43
N GLU A 206 -4.36 -14.75 27.01
CA GLU A 206 -4.86 -14.53 25.64
C GLU A 206 -3.76 -14.72 24.59
N ILE A 207 -2.53 -14.24 24.86
CA ILE A 207 -1.39 -14.43 23.96
C ILE A 207 -1.05 -15.91 23.80
N LYS A 208 -0.99 -16.66 24.91
CA LYS A 208 -0.76 -18.11 24.89
C LYS A 208 -1.91 -18.88 24.23
N GLU A 209 -3.13 -18.47 24.46
CA GLU A 209 -4.30 -19.05 23.80
C GLU A 209 -4.25 -18.80 22.29
N LEU A 210 -3.87 -17.60 21.85
CA LEU A 210 -3.85 -17.24 20.41
C LEU A 210 -2.72 -17.92 19.66
N PHE A 211 -1.48 -17.91 20.18
CA PHE A 211 -0.29 -18.40 19.47
C PHE A 211 0.14 -19.82 19.86
N GLY A 212 -0.38 -20.35 20.95
CA GLY A 212 0.11 -21.58 21.57
C GLY A 212 1.30 -21.32 22.51
N GLU A 213 1.80 -22.39 23.12
CA GLU A 213 2.97 -22.35 24.04
C GLU A 213 4.28 -22.50 23.26
N ASP A 214 4.58 -21.52 22.41
CA ASP A 214 5.84 -21.48 21.65
C ASP A 214 7.02 -21.04 22.54
N PRO A 215 8.17 -21.76 22.50
CA PRO A 215 9.33 -21.43 23.33
C PRO A 215 9.88 -20.01 23.14
N LEU A 216 9.91 -19.51 21.89
CA LEU A 216 10.36 -18.14 21.58
C LEU A 216 9.44 -17.10 22.21
N LEU A 217 8.12 -17.36 22.16
CA LEU A 217 7.12 -16.48 22.73
C LEU A 217 7.18 -16.48 24.26
N LEU A 218 7.32 -17.67 24.88
CA LEU A 218 7.44 -17.81 26.33
C LEU A 218 8.70 -17.10 26.85
N ALA A 219 9.86 -17.30 26.22
CA ALA A 219 11.09 -16.61 26.58
C ALA A 219 11.00 -15.09 26.43
N THR A 220 10.19 -14.62 25.48
CA THR A 220 9.95 -13.19 25.28
C THR A 220 9.01 -12.63 26.35
N LEU A 221 7.95 -13.35 26.73
CA LEU A 221 7.04 -12.97 27.81
C LEU A 221 7.77 -12.80 29.15
N ASP A 222 8.72 -13.68 29.47
CA ASP A 222 9.52 -13.60 30.70
C ASP A 222 10.40 -12.33 30.78
N LYS A 223 10.75 -11.76 29.64
CA LYS A 223 11.58 -10.53 29.54
C LYS A 223 10.79 -9.27 29.22
N ASP A 224 9.48 -9.39 28.99
CA ASP A 224 8.63 -8.25 28.67
C ASP A 224 8.43 -7.35 29.91
N PRO A 225 8.80 -6.06 29.86
CA PRO A 225 8.58 -5.14 30.96
C PRO A 225 7.11 -4.72 31.14
N ALA A 226 6.27 -4.94 30.13
CA ALA A 226 4.86 -4.54 30.10
C ALA A 226 3.96 -5.73 30.41
N HIS A 227 3.08 -5.59 31.41
CA HIS A 227 2.13 -6.63 31.81
C HIS A 227 0.67 -6.29 31.44
N SER A 228 0.43 -5.07 30.95
CA SER A 228 -0.88 -4.61 30.52
C SER A 228 -0.79 -3.90 29.16
N ALA A 229 -1.94 -3.74 28.50
CA ALA A 229 -2.02 -3.02 27.20
C ALA A 229 -1.59 -1.55 27.36
N ASP A 230 -1.96 -0.91 28.47
CA ASP A 230 -1.64 0.50 28.72
C ASP A 230 -0.14 0.71 28.96
N GLU A 231 0.50 -0.20 29.71
CA GLU A 231 1.96 -0.18 29.89
C GLU A 231 2.69 -0.42 28.57
N ALA A 232 2.21 -1.33 27.74
CA ALA A 232 2.76 -1.63 26.43
C ALA A 232 2.69 -0.42 25.50
N LEU A 233 1.54 0.27 25.44
CA LEU A 233 1.36 1.50 24.67
C LEU A 233 2.32 2.61 25.13
N ILE A 234 2.46 2.80 26.44
CA ILE A 234 3.39 3.77 27.03
C ILE A 234 4.84 3.44 26.68
N GLU A 235 5.23 2.17 26.75
CA GLU A 235 6.59 1.73 26.40
C GLU A 235 6.91 1.95 24.92
N ILE A 236 5.97 1.66 24.03
CA ILE A 236 6.09 1.95 22.60
C ILE A 236 6.25 3.45 22.38
N TYR A 237 5.39 4.27 23.03
CA TYR A 237 5.43 5.72 22.88
C TYR A 237 6.77 6.31 23.32
N LYS A 238 7.31 5.90 24.49
CA LYS A 238 8.62 6.33 24.98
C LYS A 238 9.76 6.03 23.98
N LYS A 239 9.68 4.89 23.29
CA LYS A 239 10.70 4.50 22.28
C LYS A 239 10.53 5.24 20.96
N MET A 240 9.29 5.57 20.59
CA MET A 240 8.98 6.30 19.36
C MET A 240 9.23 7.80 19.49
N ARG A 241 8.92 8.37 20.66
CA ARG A 241 9.05 9.82 20.97
C ARG A 241 9.81 10.05 22.27
N PRO A 242 11.13 9.85 22.24
CA PRO A 242 11.94 10.08 23.44
C PRO A 242 11.90 11.57 23.84
N GLY A 243 11.61 11.82 25.12
CA GLY A 243 11.55 13.18 25.69
C GLY A 243 10.16 13.80 25.81
N GLU A 244 9.13 13.21 25.19
CA GLU A 244 7.75 13.64 25.41
C GLU A 244 7.12 12.87 26.59
N PRO A 245 6.29 13.52 27.43
CA PRO A 245 5.59 12.83 28.53
C PRO A 245 4.59 11.82 27.93
N PRO A 246 4.68 10.54 28.30
CA PRO A 246 3.80 9.52 27.76
C PRO A 246 2.42 9.56 28.42
N SER A 247 1.34 9.48 27.63
CA SER A 247 -0.01 9.18 28.08
C SER A 247 -0.61 8.07 27.24
N VAL A 248 -1.54 7.31 27.78
CA VAL A 248 -2.22 6.22 27.05
C VAL A 248 -2.96 6.77 25.84
N GLU A 249 -3.64 7.91 25.97
CA GLU A 249 -4.37 8.56 24.86
C GLU A 249 -3.44 8.98 23.73
N SER A 250 -2.30 9.61 24.05
CA SER A 250 -1.30 10.01 23.05
C SER A 250 -0.66 8.80 22.37
N ALA A 251 -0.44 7.72 23.11
CA ALA A 251 0.13 6.49 22.59
C ALA A 251 -0.85 5.77 21.65
N THR A 252 -2.12 5.66 22.03
CA THR A 252 -3.18 5.11 21.19
C THR A 252 -3.34 5.92 19.91
N SER A 253 -3.43 7.24 20.04
CA SER A 253 -3.52 8.15 18.88
C SER A 253 -2.31 8.03 17.95
N LEU A 254 -1.11 7.82 18.50
CA LEU A 254 0.10 7.61 17.69
C LEU A 254 0.01 6.29 16.89
N MET A 255 -0.41 5.20 17.52
CA MET A 255 -0.57 3.89 16.87
C MET A 255 -1.63 3.94 15.77
N ASP A 256 -2.79 4.53 16.07
CA ASP A 256 -3.88 4.72 15.10
C ASP A 256 -3.41 5.51 13.88
N MET A 257 -2.72 6.62 14.13
CA MET A 257 -2.18 7.47 13.08
C MET A 257 -1.12 6.77 12.23
N MET A 258 -0.33 5.88 12.82
CA MET A 258 0.76 5.19 12.10
C MET A 258 0.29 4.03 11.25
N PHE A 259 -0.73 3.27 11.68
CA PHE A 259 -1.11 2.01 11.05
C PHE A 259 -2.54 1.98 10.50
N PHE A 260 -3.47 2.72 11.10
CA PHE A 260 -4.90 2.62 10.76
C PHE A 260 -5.47 3.85 10.06
N ASP A 261 -4.72 4.97 10.01
CA ASP A 261 -5.11 6.16 9.23
C ASP A 261 -4.85 5.93 7.72
N MET A 262 -5.91 5.79 6.93
CA MET A 262 -5.85 5.58 5.47
C MET A 262 -5.12 6.70 4.71
N ARG A 263 -4.98 7.90 5.29
CA ARG A 263 -4.23 9.00 4.70
C ARG A 263 -2.72 8.82 4.83
N ARG A 264 -2.27 8.10 5.85
CA ARG A 264 -0.85 7.92 6.20
C ARG A 264 -0.33 6.54 5.89
N TYR A 265 -1.17 5.52 6.03
CA TYR A 265 -0.83 4.13 5.80
C TYR A 265 -1.67 3.55 4.66
N ASP A 266 -1.01 2.97 3.68
CA ASP A 266 -1.64 2.35 2.51
C ASP A 266 -0.80 1.14 2.08
N ILE A 267 -1.42 0.00 1.89
CA ILE A 267 -0.76 -1.20 1.36
C ILE A 267 -0.99 -1.38 -0.14
N SER A 268 -1.84 -0.59 -0.76
CA SER A 268 -2.32 -0.72 -2.14
C SER A 268 -3.00 -2.07 -2.45
N ALA A 269 -3.67 -2.18 -3.59
CA ALA A 269 -4.30 -3.43 -4.05
C ALA A 269 -3.27 -4.56 -4.25
N VAL A 270 -2.09 -4.23 -4.80
CA VAL A 270 -0.99 -5.19 -4.97
C VAL A 270 -0.48 -5.71 -3.63
N GLY A 271 -0.32 -4.82 -2.65
CA GLY A 271 0.07 -5.20 -1.29
C GLY A 271 -0.98 -6.09 -0.65
N ARG A 272 -2.27 -5.70 -0.68
CA ARG A 272 -3.38 -6.51 -0.14
C ARG A 272 -3.40 -7.91 -0.75
N TYR A 273 -3.23 -8.03 -2.07
CA TYR A 273 -3.13 -9.34 -2.73
C TYR A 273 -1.95 -10.17 -2.19
N LYS A 274 -0.76 -9.56 -2.03
CA LYS A 274 0.42 -10.25 -1.53
C LYS A 274 0.30 -10.64 -0.05
N TYR A 275 -0.26 -9.77 0.81
CA TYR A 275 -0.57 -10.12 2.20
C TYR A 275 -1.50 -11.33 2.25
N ASN A 276 -2.63 -11.26 1.56
CA ASN A 276 -3.61 -12.34 1.53
C ASN A 276 -3.01 -13.66 1.01
N LYS A 277 -2.19 -13.61 -0.04
CA LYS A 277 -1.53 -14.79 -0.61
C LYS A 277 -0.49 -15.41 0.33
N LYS A 278 0.26 -14.58 1.07
CA LYS A 278 1.33 -15.05 1.96
C LYS A 278 0.77 -15.54 3.30
N LEU A 279 -0.20 -14.82 3.85
CA LEU A 279 -0.77 -15.11 5.17
C LEU A 279 -1.90 -16.15 5.15
N ASP A 280 -2.32 -16.61 3.97
CA ASP A 280 -3.28 -17.71 3.82
C ASP A 280 -2.76 -18.99 4.50
N ILE A 281 -3.64 -19.66 5.23
CA ILE A 281 -3.29 -20.89 5.96
C ILE A 281 -3.10 -22.09 5.04
N ALA A 282 -3.82 -22.17 3.91
CA ALA A 282 -3.88 -23.36 3.05
C ALA A 282 -2.50 -23.90 2.67
N ARG A 283 -1.55 -23.01 2.32
CA ARG A 283 -0.20 -23.40 1.94
C ARG A 283 0.63 -23.93 3.11
N ARG A 284 0.37 -23.41 4.32
CA ARG A 284 1.11 -23.80 5.54
C ARG A 284 0.66 -25.12 6.12
N ILE A 285 -0.63 -25.42 6.02
CA ILE A 285 -1.22 -26.65 6.58
C ILE A 285 -1.15 -27.84 5.62
N THR A 286 -0.90 -27.59 4.33
CA THR A 286 -0.77 -28.68 3.32
C THR A 286 0.37 -29.62 3.66
N GLY A 287 0.09 -30.93 3.69
CA GLY A 287 1.08 -31.97 3.97
C GLY A 287 1.36 -32.20 5.46
N HIS A 288 0.63 -31.53 6.35
CA HIS A 288 0.71 -31.75 7.79
C HIS A 288 -0.53 -32.50 8.30
N LYS A 289 -0.37 -33.16 9.45
CA LYS A 289 -1.43 -33.86 10.15
C LYS A 289 -2.21 -32.88 11.01
N LEU A 290 -3.54 -32.95 10.91
CA LEU A 290 -4.46 -32.16 11.73
C LEU A 290 -4.59 -32.78 13.13
N LEU A 291 -4.48 -32.00 14.20
CA LEU A 291 -4.59 -32.50 15.57
C LEU A 291 -5.99 -32.31 16.17
N GLU A 292 -6.79 -31.39 15.67
CA GLU A 292 -8.13 -31.10 16.15
C GLU A 292 -9.15 -31.16 15.00
N THR A 293 -10.37 -31.57 15.30
CA THR A 293 -11.47 -31.55 14.33
C THR A 293 -11.83 -30.12 13.96
N VAL A 294 -11.92 -29.85 12.67
CA VAL A 294 -12.22 -28.53 12.12
C VAL A 294 -13.65 -28.50 11.61
N THR A 295 -14.41 -27.51 12.07
CA THR A 295 -15.82 -27.30 11.73
C THR A 295 -16.04 -26.03 10.93
N ASP A 296 -17.01 -26.04 10.04
CA ASP A 296 -17.43 -24.88 9.23
C ASP A 296 -18.08 -23.81 10.14
N PRO A 297 -17.59 -22.56 10.15
CA PRO A 297 -18.13 -21.51 11.00
C PRO A 297 -19.53 -21.01 10.59
N MET A 298 -20.04 -21.40 9.40
CA MET A 298 -21.38 -21.06 8.91
C MET A 298 -22.40 -22.14 9.19
N THR A 299 -22.04 -23.41 8.96
CA THR A 299 -22.96 -24.55 9.08
C THR A 299 -22.79 -25.39 10.34
N GLY A 300 -21.61 -25.31 10.97
CA GLY A 300 -21.22 -26.21 12.08
C GLY A 300 -20.85 -27.63 11.66
N GLU A 301 -20.86 -27.95 10.37
CA GLU A 301 -20.50 -29.26 9.86
C GLU A 301 -18.99 -29.51 9.98
N VAL A 302 -18.61 -30.78 10.21
CA VAL A 302 -17.21 -31.19 10.24
C VAL A 302 -16.62 -31.17 8.84
N VAL A 303 -15.62 -30.32 8.63
CA VAL A 303 -14.88 -30.20 7.37
C VAL A 303 -13.73 -31.21 7.31
N ALA A 304 -13.01 -31.38 8.40
CA ALA A 304 -11.93 -32.33 8.52
C ALA A 304 -11.87 -32.88 9.95
N GLU A 305 -11.67 -34.18 10.09
CA GLU A 305 -11.51 -34.85 11.38
C GLU A 305 -10.06 -34.74 11.88
N ALA A 306 -9.89 -34.84 13.19
CA ALA A 306 -8.58 -34.95 13.81
C ALA A 306 -7.81 -36.14 13.23
N ASP A 307 -6.50 -36.13 13.31
CA ASP A 307 -5.57 -37.14 12.78
C ASP A 307 -5.54 -37.30 11.25
N THR A 308 -6.22 -36.45 10.50
CA THR A 308 -6.25 -36.44 9.03
C THR A 308 -5.01 -35.74 8.46
N MET A 309 -4.34 -36.41 7.48
CA MET A 309 -3.31 -35.74 6.66
C MET A 309 -3.97 -34.79 5.67
N LEU A 310 -3.59 -33.50 5.72
CA LEU A 310 -4.21 -32.47 4.88
C LEU A 310 -3.59 -32.48 3.48
N THR A 311 -4.40 -32.86 2.49
CA THR A 311 -4.05 -32.69 1.07
C THR A 311 -4.20 -31.21 0.68
N ARG A 312 -3.61 -30.83 -0.45
CA ARG A 312 -3.73 -29.45 -0.97
C ARG A 312 -5.19 -29.04 -1.20
N GLU A 313 -6.00 -29.95 -1.70
CA GLU A 313 -7.42 -29.71 -1.96
C GLU A 313 -8.18 -29.44 -0.65
N LYS A 314 -7.95 -30.31 0.35
CA LYS A 314 -8.60 -30.16 1.66
C LYS A 314 -8.16 -28.90 2.40
N ALA A 315 -6.88 -28.58 2.34
CA ALA A 315 -6.33 -27.33 2.89
C ALA A 315 -6.95 -26.08 2.23
N THR A 316 -7.15 -26.12 0.91
CA THR A 316 -7.80 -25.02 0.18
C THR A 316 -9.27 -24.92 0.55
N GLU A 317 -9.99 -26.04 0.71
CA GLU A 317 -11.39 -26.08 1.16
C GLU A 317 -11.54 -25.46 2.55
N ILE A 318 -10.66 -25.81 3.51
CA ILE A 318 -10.65 -25.23 4.86
C ILE A 318 -10.53 -23.70 4.80
N SER A 319 -9.58 -23.18 4.02
CA SER A 319 -9.38 -21.73 3.86
C SER A 319 -10.59 -21.06 3.17
N ALA A 320 -11.17 -21.71 2.14
CA ALA A 320 -12.31 -21.18 1.39
C ALA A 320 -13.58 -21.05 2.25
N ARG A 321 -13.78 -21.94 3.24
CA ARG A 321 -14.89 -21.87 4.19
C ARG A 321 -14.74 -20.83 5.30
N GLY A 322 -13.68 -20.00 5.24
CA GLY A 322 -13.44 -18.96 6.24
C GLY A 322 -12.84 -19.46 7.56
N ILE A 323 -12.40 -20.72 7.61
CA ILE A 323 -11.71 -21.27 8.76
C ILE A 323 -10.31 -20.69 8.79
N ASN A 324 -10.00 -19.92 9.83
CA ASN A 324 -8.77 -19.15 9.91
C ASN A 324 -7.76 -19.68 10.92
N ASN A 325 -8.12 -20.67 11.74
CA ASN A 325 -7.28 -21.20 12.81
C ASN A 325 -7.34 -22.73 12.82
N VAL A 326 -6.18 -23.38 12.84
CA VAL A 326 -6.04 -24.85 12.91
C VAL A 326 -4.80 -25.22 13.69
N ILE A 327 -4.82 -26.38 14.35
CA ILE A 327 -3.68 -26.96 15.07
C ILE A 327 -3.17 -28.16 14.27
N ILE A 328 -1.91 -28.12 13.88
CA ILE A 328 -1.25 -29.16 13.09
C ILE A 328 -0.02 -29.72 13.83
N GLU A 329 0.38 -30.90 13.46
CA GLU A 329 1.61 -31.54 13.94
C GLU A 329 2.80 -31.04 13.11
N SER A 330 3.85 -30.55 13.79
CA SER A 330 5.12 -30.20 13.14
C SER A 330 5.94 -31.45 12.78
N ALA A 331 7.02 -31.27 12.03
CA ALA A 331 7.95 -32.37 11.73
C ALA A 331 8.57 -32.99 13.00
N ASP A 332 8.66 -32.22 14.07
CA ASP A 332 9.21 -32.66 15.37
C ASP A 332 8.14 -33.29 16.29
N GLY A 333 6.89 -33.44 15.80
CA GLY A 333 5.78 -34.01 16.56
C GLY A 333 5.11 -33.04 17.55
N ASN A 334 5.49 -31.77 17.56
CA ASN A 334 4.89 -30.78 18.44
C ASN A 334 3.61 -30.17 17.84
N PRO A 335 2.59 -29.86 18.66
CA PRO A 335 1.42 -29.14 18.21
C PRO A 335 1.79 -27.69 17.87
N VAL A 336 1.48 -27.25 16.66
CA VAL A 336 1.69 -25.87 16.21
C VAL A 336 0.38 -25.27 15.75
N LYS A 337 0.08 -24.12 16.30
CA LYS A 337 -1.09 -23.35 15.92
C LYS A 337 -0.79 -22.52 14.68
N VAL A 338 -1.65 -22.63 13.68
CA VAL A 338 -1.53 -21.93 12.41
C VAL A 338 -2.80 -21.13 12.18
N PHE A 339 -2.66 -19.81 12.09
CA PHE A 339 -3.77 -18.95 11.70
C PHE A 339 -3.34 -17.90 10.66
N GLY A 340 -4.30 -17.46 9.87
CA GLY A 340 -4.12 -16.48 8.80
C GLY A 340 -4.78 -15.14 9.13
N ASN A 341 -4.95 -14.32 8.11
CA ASN A 341 -5.57 -13.00 8.23
C ASN A 341 -7.08 -12.97 7.95
N GLY A 342 -7.75 -14.13 7.88
CA GLY A 342 -9.20 -14.23 7.74
C GLY A 342 -9.79 -13.65 6.45
N MET A 343 -9.05 -13.71 5.35
CA MET A 343 -9.50 -13.19 4.05
C MET A 343 -9.99 -14.32 3.14
N VAL A 344 -11.22 -14.18 2.63
CA VAL A 344 -11.92 -15.17 1.79
C VAL A 344 -12.37 -14.59 0.46
N PHE A 345 -12.63 -15.43 -0.53
CA PHE A 345 -13.28 -15.00 -1.77
C PHE A 345 -14.79 -14.93 -1.57
N VAL A 346 -15.42 -13.90 -2.12
CA VAL A 346 -16.87 -13.71 -2.07
C VAL A 346 -17.59 -14.84 -2.78
N ASP A 347 -17.03 -15.35 -3.88
CA ASP A 347 -17.63 -16.43 -4.67
C ASP A 347 -17.75 -17.76 -3.91
N ASP A 348 -16.92 -17.99 -2.89
CA ASP A 348 -17.03 -19.17 -2.01
C ASP A 348 -18.32 -19.13 -1.16
N PHE A 349 -18.94 -17.95 -1.02
CA PHE A 349 -20.18 -17.71 -0.24
C PHE A 349 -21.37 -17.30 -1.09
N LYS A 350 -21.31 -17.50 -2.41
CA LYS A 350 -22.38 -17.11 -3.36
C LYS A 350 -23.74 -17.71 -3.01
N ASP A 351 -23.76 -18.94 -2.46
CA ASP A 351 -25.00 -19.63 -2.12
C ASP A 351 -25.75 -18.95 -0.95
N TYR A 352 -25.03 -18.27 -0.07
CA TYR A 352 -25.59 -17.46 1.02
C TYR A 352 -25.97 -16.04 0.57
N LEU A 353 -25.21 -15.47 -0.37
CA LEU A 353 -25.40 -14.10 -0.84
C LEU A 353 -26.43 -14.00 -1.98
N GLY A 354 -26.60 -15.08 -2.76
CA GLY A 354 -27.42 -15.09 -3.97
C GLY A 354 -26.87 -14.26 -5.13
N MET A 355 -25.62 -13.78 -5.03
CA MET A 355 -24.92 -12.94 -6.02
C MET A 355 -23.46 -13.34 -6.12
N THR A 356 -22.85 -13.11 -7.30
CA THR A 356 -21.42 -13.34 -7.55
C THR A 356 -20.58 -12.12 -7.17
N ALA A 357 -19.27 -12.33 -6.98
CA ALA A 357 -18.34 -11.24 -6.72
C ALA A 357 -18.34 -10.17 -7.84
N GLU A 358 -18.51 -10.59 -9.10
CA GLU A 358 -18.57 -9.69 -10.26
C GLU A 358 -19.80 -8.77 -10.20
N GLU A 359 -20.98 -9.31 -9.85
CA GLU A 359 -22.22 -8.55 -9.68
C GLU A 359 -22.16 -7.56 -8.53
N LEU A 360 -21.38 -7.87 -7.50
CA LEU A 360 -21.10 -7.00 -6.34
C LEU A 360 -19.95 -6.00 -6.62
N GLY A 361 -19.25 -6.14 -7.77
CA GLY A 361 -18.13 -5.28 -8.14
C GLY A 361 -16.86 -5.53 -7.34
N ILE A 362 -16.70 -6.73 -6.76
CA ILE A 362 -15.54 -7.13 -5.94
C ILE A 362 -14.65 -8.09 -6.72
N LYS A 363 -13.35 -7.80 -6.76
CA LYS A 363 -12.34 -8.64 -7.41
C LYS A 363 -11.34 -9.24 -6.44
N GLU A 364 -11.30 -8.76 -5.21
CA GLU A 364 -10.30 -9.09 -4.20
C GLU A 364 -10.93 -9.96 -3.10
N LYS A 365 -10.06 -10.62 -2.30
CA LYS A 365 -10.50 -11.29 -1.07
C LYS A 365 -11.02 -10.26 -0.07
N VAL A 366 -12.07 -10.61 0.67
CA VAL A 366 -12.72 -9.78 1.69
C VAL A 366 -12.54 -10.37 3.08
N ARG A 367 -12.67 -9.55 4.11
CA ARG A 367 -12.65 -10.02 5.52
C ARG A 367 -13.86 -10.89 5.81
N PHE A 368 -13.61 -12.12 6.25
CA PHE A 368 -14.66 -13.10 6.56
C PHE A 368 -15.57 -12.62 7.69
N THR A 369 -15.05 -11.99 8.73
CA THR A 369 -15.85 -11.48 9.84
C THR A 369 -16.89 -10.47 9.39
N VAL A 370 -16.50 -9.52 8.55
CA VAL A 370 -17.39 -8.49 8.00
C VAL A 370 -18.38 -9.08 6.99
N LEU A 371 -17.91 -10.03 6.17
CA LEU A 371 -18.78 -10.77 5.23
C LEU A 371 -19.85 -11.54 5.97
N LYS A 372 -19.49 -12.24 7.06
CA LYS A 372 -20.43 -12.99 7.89
C LYS A 372 -21.48 -12.07 8.52
N GLU A 373 -21.09 -10.92 9.06
CA GLU A 373 -22.04 -9.92 9.59
C GLU A 373 -23.06 -9.47 8.52
N ILE A 374 -22.60 -9.27 7.27
CA ILE A 374 -23.50 -8.91 6.16
C ILE A 374 -24.45 -10.06 5.83
N ILE A 375 -23.95 -11.31 5.77
CA ILE A 375 -24.79 -12.50 5.54
C ILE A 375 -25.82 -12.64 6.67
N ASP A 376 -25.40 -12.54 7.92
CA ASP A 376 -26.26 -12.67 9.11
C ASP A 376 -27.32 -11.56 9.18
N SER A 377 -27.09 -10.40 8.56
CA SER A 377 -28.09 -9.33 8.44
C SER A 377 -29.26 -9.66 7.52
N GLY A 378 -29.17 -10.70 6.70
CA GLY A 378 -30.22 -11.20 5.81
C GLY A 378 -30.58 -10.29 4.63
N VAL A 379 -29.73 -9.29 4.32
CA VAL A 379 -29.94 -8.32 3.23
C VAL A 379 -29.68 -8.97 1.88
N GLN A 380 -30.54 -8.73 0.88
CA GLN A 380 -30.45 -9.34 -0.45
C GLN A 380 -30.62 -8.32 -1.59
N GLY A 381 -30.22 -8.70 -2.79
CA GLY A 381 -30.41 -7.92 -4.02
C GLY A 381 -29.73 -6.56 -4.01
N GLU A 382 -30.44 -5.50 -4.34
CA GLU A 382 -29.89 -4.13 -4.41
C GLU A 382 -29.49 -3.55 -3.05
N GLU A 383 -30.13 -4.00 -1.96
CA GLU A 383 -29.74 -3.60 -0.60
C GLU A 383 -28.40 -4.23 -0.22
N LEU A 384 -28.13 -5.44 -0.67
CA LEU A 384 -26.84 -6.11 -0.49
C LEU A 384 -25.73 -5.31 -1.19
N LYS A 385 -25.94 -4.88 -2.44
CA LYS A 385 -24.98 -4.01 -3.15
C LYS A 385 -24.70 -2.71 -2.41
N LYS A 386 -25.75 -2.09 -1.84
CA LYS A 386 -25.60 -0.88 -1.02
C LYS A 386 -24.80 -1.16 0.25
N ALA A 387 -25.04 -2.28 0.93
CA ALA A 387 -24.30 -2.69 2.12
C ALA A 387 -22.80 -2.94 1.80
N PHE A 388 -22.50 -3.64 0.72
CA PHE A 388 -21.13 -3.85 0.25
C PHE A 388 -20.42 -2.55 -0.09
N LYS A 389 -21.12 -1.63 -0.76
CA LYS A 389 -20.57 -0.31 -1.11
C LYS A 389 -20.32 0.56 0.13
N ALA A 390 -21.22 0.54 1.09
CA ALA A 390 -21.10 1.29 2.35
C ALA A 390 -19.93 0.78 3.21
N ARG A 391 -19.73 -0.54 3.26
CA ARG A 391 -18.67 -1.20 4.07
C ARG A 391 -17.47 -1.63 3.23
N HIS A 392 -17.24 -1.01 2.08
CA HIS A 392 -16.18 -1.42 1.16
C HIS A 392 -14.80 -1.43 1.82
N TYR A 393 -14.46 -0.42 2.61
CA TYR A 393 -13.16 -0.33 3.29
C TYR A 393 -13.06 -1.24 4.51
N ASP A 394 -14.16 -1.70 5.09
CA ASP A 394 -14.16 -2.71 6.14
C ASP A 394 -13.93 -4.11 5.54
N LEU A 395 -14.52 -4.37 4.38
CA LEU A 395 -14.37 -5.61 3.62
C LEU A 395 -12.98 -5.75 3.01
N ILE A 396 -12.48 -4.67 2.37
CA ILE A 396 -11.18 -4.61 1.69
C ILE A 396 -10.39 -3.43 2.28
N PRO A 397 -9.72 -3.61 3.43
CA PRO A 397 -8.98 -2.55 4.08
C PRO A 397 -7.81 -2.07 3.24
N LYS A 398 -7.68 -0.75 3.08
CA LYS A 398 -6.50 -0.12 2.46
C LYS A 398 -5.28 -0.10 3.40
N THR A 399 -5.54 -0.10 4.70
CA THR A 399 -4.51 -0.13 5.75
C THR A 399 -4.21 -1.56 6.17
N ILE A 400 -3.12 -1.75 6.90
CA ILE A 400 -2.89 -2.99 7.62
C ILE A 400 -3.95 -3.14 8.72
N ILE A 401 -4.40 -4.35 8.97
CA ILE A 401 -5.34 -4.68 10.04
C ILE A 401 -4.65 -5.50 11.12
N VAL A 402 -5.25 -5.55 12.28
CA VAL A 402 -4.72 -6.33 13.42
C VAL A 402 -4.53 -7.80 13.05
N ASP A 403 -5.47 -8.36 12.30
CA ASP A 403 -5.39 -9.75 11.82
C ASP A 403 -4.17 -9.99 10.91
N ASP A 404 -3.79 -9.02 10.07
CA ASP A 404 -2.56 -9.11 9.26
C ASP A 404 -1.30 -9.12 10.14
N MET A 405 -1.27 -8.26 11.17
CA MET A 405 -0.14 -8.17 12.09
C MET A 405 0.01 -9.47 12.88
N LEU A 406 -1.07 -9.96 13.49
CA LEU A 406 -1.06 -11.20 14.26
C LEU A 406 -0.71 -12.41 13.38
N ALA A 407 -1.30 -12.52 12.18
CA ALA A 407 -1.01 -13.59 11.24
C ALA A 407 0.45 -13.55 10.75
N SER A 408 1.04 -12.35 10.57
CA SER A 408 2.45 -12.22 10.19
C SER A 408 3.40 -12.67 11.30
N ILE A 409 3.06 -12.40 12.55
CA ILE A 409 3.80 -12.89 13.73
C ILE A 409 3.67 -14.43 13.84
N CYS A 410 2.45 -14.95 13.71
CA CYS A 410 2.21 -16.41 13.70
C CYS A 410 3.02 -17.12 12.61
N TYR A 411 3.09 -16.54 11.41
CA TYR A 411 3.88 -17.13 10.32
C TYR A 411 5.38 -17.20 10.67
N LEU A 412 5.93 -16.18 11.34
CA LEU A 412 7.34 -16.24 11.78
C LEU A 412 7.57 -17.33 12.82
N LEU A 413 6.65 -17.49 13.78
CA LEU A 413 6.69 -18.59 14.75
C LEU A 413 6.57 -19.95 14.03
N ASN A 414 5.69 -20.08 13.06
CA ASN A 414 5.57 -21.30 12.25
C ASN A 414 6.88 -21.64 11.51
N LEU A 415 7.63 -20.64 11.03
CA LEU A 415 8.93 -20.86 10.39
C LEU A 415 9.98 -21.46 11.33
N SER A 416 9.95 -21.17 12.64
CA SER A 416 10.84 -21.80 13.62
C SER A 416 10.62 -23.32 13.72
N HIS A 417 9.39 -23.76 13.45
CA HIS A 417 8.99 -25.17 13.38
C HIS A 417 9.07 -25.79 11.98
N GLY A 418 9.71 -25.10 11.02
CA GLY A 418 9.84 -25.57 9.64
C GLY A 418 8.57 -25.47 8.79
N ILE A 419 7.51 -24.82 9.29
CA ILE A 419 6.24 -24.63 8.58
C ILE A 419 6.26 -23.28 7.86
N GLY A 420 6.11 -23.28 6.54
CA GLY A 420 6.16 -22.09 5.71
C GLY A 420 7.43 -21.99 4.86
N THR A 421 7.61 -20.86 4.19
CA THR A 421 8.74 -20.62 3.27
C THR A 421 9.31 -19.23 3.45
N VAL A 422 10.63 -19.11 3.39
CA VAL A 422 11.34 -17.82 3.30
C VAL A 422 11.21 -17.25 1.90
N ASP A 423 11.38 -15.93 1.79
CA ASP A 423 11.24 -15.21 0.53
C ASP A 423 12.61 -14.78 0.00
N ASP A 424 12.78 -14.87 -1.31
CA ASP A 424 13.89 -14.24 -2.01
C ASP A 424 13.53 -12.79 -2.33
N ILE A 425 14.26 -11.86 -1.72
CA ILE A 425 14.03 -10.41 -1.87
C ILE A 425 14.39 -9.95 -3.29
N ASP A 426 15.36 -10.59 -3.92
CA ASP A 426 15.87 -10.21 -5.24
C ASP A 426 15.03 -10.80 -6.39
N HIS A 427 14.14 -11.72 -6.10
CA HIS A 427 13.21 -12.25 -7.08
C HIS A 427 12.34 -11.12 -7.68
N LEU A 428 12.25 -11.06 -9.02
CA LEU A 428 11.52 -9.99 -9.73
C LEU A 428 10.01 -9.93 -9.40
N GLY A 429 9.42 -11.00 -8.90
CA GLY A 429 8.07 -10.99 -8.32
C GLY A 429 7.95 -10.17 -7.02
N ASN A 430 9.06 -9.90 -6.34
CA ASN A 430 9.13 -9.14 -5.10
C ASN A 430 9.67 -7.73 -5.30
N ARG A 431 10.13 -7.41 -6.51
CA ARG A 431 10.58 -6.08 -6.91
C ARG A 431 9.67 -5.58 -8.04
N ARG A 432 9.21 -4.34 -7.93
CA ARG A 432 8.35 -3.70 -8.93
C ARG A 432 8.97 -2.43 -9.46
N LEU A 433 8.46 -1.97 -10.58
CA LEU A 433 8.84 -0.68 -11.14
C LEU A 433 7.91 0.41 -10.62
N ARG A 434 8.51 1.50 -10.17
CA ARG A 434 7.84 2.76 -9.90
C ARG A 434 8.15 3.69 -11.05
N CYS A 435 7.19 3.86 -11.95
CA CYS A 435 7.35 4.68 -13.15
C CYS A 435 7.00 6.16 -12.88
N VAL A 436 7.15 6.99 -13.89
CA VAL A 436 6.99 8.45 -13.80
C VAL A 436 5.66 8.89 -13.21
N GLY A 437 4.54 8.24 -13.57
CA GLY A 437 3.22 8.61 -13.07
C GLY A 437 3.10 8.47 -11.56
N GLU A 438 3.57 7.35 -11.00
CA GLU A 438 3.59 7.12 -9.56
C GLU A 438 4.56 8.07 -8.83
N LEU A 439 5.71 8.36 -9.43
CA LEU A 439 6.67 9.33 -8.88
C LEU A 439 6.04 10.73 -8.78
N LEU A 440 5.34 11.16 -9.83
CA LEU A 440 4.62 12.43 -9.85
C LEU A 440 3.47 12.45 -8.86
N GLN A 441 2.68 11.37 -8.77
CA GLN A 441 1.61 11.23 -7.80
C GLN A 441 2.12 11.44 -6.37
N ASN A 442 3.25 10.83 -6.02
CA ASN A 442 3.85 10.97 -4.70
C ASN A 442 4.30 12.41 -4.42
N GLN A 443 4.86 13.11 -5.41
CA GLN A 443 5.27 14.51 -5.25
C GLN A 443 4.07 15.43 -5.10
N VAL A 444 3.03 15.23 -5.89
CA VAL A 444 1.78 15.98 -5.77
C VAL A 444 1.17 15.75 -4.38
N ARG A 445 1.13 14.51 -3.90
CA ARG A 445 0.63 14.17 -2.55
C ARG A 445 1.40 14.89 -1.43
N ILE A 446 2.74 14.95 -1.53
CA ILE A 446 3.57 15.71 -0.58
C ILE A 446 3.21 17.20 -0.63
N GLY A 447 3.07 17.77 -1.81
CA GLY A 447 2.67 19.15 -2.00
C GLY A 447 1.29 19.44 -1.40
N PHE A 448 0.32 18.54 -1.62
CA PHE A 448 -1.03 18.63 -1.05
C PHE A 448 -1.05 18.52 0.47
N SER A 449 -0.31 17.61 1.04
CA SER A 449 -0.21 17.47 2.51
C SER A 449 0.34 18.75 3.17
N ARG A 450 1.35 19.38 2.55
CA ARG A 450 1.88 20.67 3.01
C ARG A 450 0.83 21.79 2.86
N MET A 451 0.08 21.80 1.76
CA MET A 451 -0.98 22.77 1.49
C MET A 451 -2.16 22.59 2.47
N GLU A 452 -2.58 21.36 2.75
CA GLU A 452 -3.64 21.05 3.72
C GLU A 452 -3.36 21.65 5.09
N ARG A 453 -2.12 21.55 5.58
CA ARG A 453 -1.74 22.16 6.86
C ARG A 453 -1.93 23.66 6.84
N VAL A 454 -1.49 24.34 5.77
CA VAL A 454 -1.66 25.80 5.62
C VAL A 454 -3.14 26.18 5.51
N ILE A 455 -3.96 25.38 4.84
CA ILE A 455 -5.40 25.62 4.74
C ILE A 455 -6.05 25.55 6.12
N ARG A 456 -5.73 24.53 6.94
CA ARG A 456 -6.27 24.41 8.31
C ARG A 456 -5.86 25.60 9.18
N GLU A 457 -4.60 26.02 9.13
CA GLU A 457 -4.13 27.22 9.84
C GLU A 457 -4.91 28.47 9.40
N ARG A 458 -5.15 28.66 8.11
CA ARG A 458 -5.90 29.80 7.60
C ARG A 458 -7.39 29.76 7.97
N MET A 459 -8.02 28.57 7.92
CA MET A 459 -9.42 28.40 8.36
C MET A 459 -9.63 28.83 9.81
N THR A 460 -8.61 28.68 10.64
CA THR A 460 -8.67 29.05 12.07
C THR A 460 -8.54 30.57 12.28
N ILE A 461 -7.86 31.27 11.37
CA ILE A 461 -7.53 32.71 11.55
C ILE A 461 -8.53 33.60 10.81
N GLN A 462 -9.08 33.15 9.69
CA GLN A 462 -9.95 33.97 8.84
C GLN A 462 -11.38 34.01 9.38
N ASP A 463 -12.03 35.13 9.14
CA ASP A 463 -13.43 35.38 9.48
C ASP A 463 -14.35 34.48 8.63
N LEU A 464 -15.25 33.76 9.28
CA LEU A 464 -16.17 32.79 8.69
C LEU A 464 -17.09 33.36 7.60
N ASP A 465 -17.45 34.66 7.72
CA ASP A 465 -18.39 35.31 6.83
C ASP A 465 -17.78 35.74 5.48
N VAL A 466 -16.47 36.01 5.47
CA VAL A 466 -15.77 36.56 4.28
C VAL A 466 -14.92 35.51 3.55
N VAL A 467 -14.73 34.38 4.16
CA VAL A 467 -13.87 33.31 3.65
C VAL A 467 -14.33 32.79 2.27
N THR A 468 -13.39 32.67 1.35
CA THR A 468 -13.57 32.05 0.02
C THR A 468 -12.58 30.93 -0.20
N PRO A 469 -12.88 29.93 -1.06
CA PRO A 469 -11.91 28.87 -1.40
C PRO A 469 -10.57 29.44 -1.87
N GLN A 470 -10.57 30.51 -2.67
CA GLN A 470 -9.36 31.13 -3.18
C GLN A 470 -8.49 31.78 -2.09
N SER A 471 -9.10 32.35 -1.04
CA SER A 471 -8.35 32.99 0.07
C SER A 471 -7.65 31.95 0.98
N LEU A 472 -8.23 30.76 1.08
CA LEU A 472 -7.70 29.66 1.89
C LEU A 472 -6.50 28.97 1.23
N ILE A 473 -6.53 28.85 -0.10
CA ILE A 473 -5.58 28.00 -0.82
C ILE A 473 -4.29 28.76 -1.12
N ASN A 474 -3.18 28.07 -0.85
CA ASN A 474 -1.85 28.49 -1.27
C ASN A 474 -1.25 27.41 -2.17
N ILE A 475 -1.10 27.72 -3.45
CA ILE A 475 -0.58 26.79 -4.46
C ILE A 475 0.93 26.55 -4.38
N ARG A 476 1.67 27.42 -3.68
CA ARG A 476 3.15 27.39 -3.63
C ARG A 476 3.72 26.05 -3.17
N PRO A 477 3.18 25.37 -2.15
CA PRO A 477 3.70 24.05 -1.72
C PRO A 477 3.62 22.98 -2.81
N VAL A 478 2.55 22.98 -3.61
CA VAL A 478 2.37 22.00 -4.70
C VAL A 478 3.32 22.30 -5.85
N THR A 479 3.35 23.54 -6.30
CA THR A 479 4.26 23.96 -7.39
C THR A 479 5.73 23.81 -7.00
N ALA A 480 6.07 24.05 -5.73
CA ALA A 480 7.42 23.85 -5.22
C ALA A 480 7.82 22.36 -5.22
N ALA A 481 6.93 21.46 -4.78
CA ALA A 481 7.20 20.02 -4.78
C ALA A 481 7.44 19.48 -6.21
N ILE A 482 6.65 19.93 -7.18
CA ILE A 482 6.82 19.55 -8.59
C ILE A 482 8.15 20.09 -9.15
N LYS A 483 8.47 21.39 -8.88
CA LYS A 483 9.73 21.99 -9.31
C LYS A 483 10.95 21.32 -8.67
N GLU A 484 10.86 20.97 -7.39
CA GLU A 484 11.90 20.24 -6.67
C GLU A 484 12.14 18.86 -7.31
N PHE A 485 11.09 18.13 -7.67
CA PHE A 485 11.22 16.83 -8.32
C PHE A 485 11.92 16.94 -9.68
N PHE A 486 11.45 17.80 -10.58
CA PHE A 486 12.05 17.93 -11.90
C PHE A 486 13.43 18.57 -11.89
N GLY A 487 13.72 19.48 -10.95
CA GLY A 487 14.98 20.21 -10.87
C GLY A 487 16.07 19.50 -10.10
N SER A 488 15.75 18.86 -8.97
CA SER A 488 16.72 18.37 -7.99
C SER A 488 16.73 16.86 -7.79
N SER A 489 15.69 16.14 -8.25
CA SER A 489 15.65 14.69 -8.10
C SER A 489 16.70 14.00 -8.96
N PRO A 490 17.52 13.06 -8.42
CA PRO A 490 18.41 12.22 -9.21
C PRO A 490 17.70 11.36 -10.26
N LEU A 491 16.39 11.14 -10.13
CA LEU A 491 15.58 10.42 -11.11
C LEU A 491 15.20 11.30 -12.32
N SER A 492 15.27 12.62 -12.18
CA SER A 492 15.08 13.58 -13.27
C SER A 492 16.45 13.93 -13.88
N GLN A 493 16.80 13.29 -14.97
CA GLN A 493 18.11 13.42 -15.60
C GLN A 493 18.01 14.20 -16.92
N PHE A 494 19.08 14.92 -17.28
CA PHE A 494 19.19 15.48 -18.63
C PHE A 494 19.21 14.36 -19.65
N MET A 495 18.46 14.55 -20.73
CA MET A 495 18.37 13.56 -21.80
C MET A 495 19.69 13.40 -22.53
N ASP A 496 20.17 12.17 -22.69
CA ASP A 496 21.31 11.85 -23.54
C ASP A 496 20.87 12.01 -25.01
N GLN A 497 21.42 12.96 -25.76
CA GLN A 497 20.99 13.29 -27.13
C GLN A 497 22.09 13.02 -28.18
N ASN A 498 23.02 12.11 -27.91
CA ASN A 498 24.13 11.81 -28.82
C ASN A 498 23.67 11.01 -30.05
N ASN A 499 22.79 10.03 -29.85
CA ASN A 499 22.18 9.26 -30.93
C ASN A 499 20.81 8.68 -30.48
N PRO A 500 19.96 8.26 -31.44
CA PRO A 500 18.62 7.74 -31.10
C PRO A 500 18.63 6.51 -30.17
N LEU A 501 19.65 5.66 -30.25
CA LEU A 501 19.77 4.50 -29.37
C LEU A 501 20.07 4.92 -27.92
N ALA A 502 20.96 5.91 -27.72
CA ALA A 502 21.25 6.46 -26.40
C ALA A 502 20.00 7.09 -25.76
N GLU A 503 19.21 7.83 -26.54
CA GLU A 503 17.93 8.39 -26.12
C GLU A 503 16.95 7.30 -25.67
N LEU A 504 16.79 6.25 -26.47
CA LEU A 504 15.90 5.13 -26.17
C LEU A 504 16.34 4.38 -24.91
N THR A 505 17.61 4.06 -24.78
CA THR A 505 18.16 3.36 -23.61
C THR A 505 18.02 4.20 -22.34
N HIS A 506 18.20 5.52 -22.42
CA HIS A 506 18.01 6.42 -21.30
C HIS A 506 16.54 6.41 -20.79
N LYS A 507 15.56 6.46 -21.69
CA LYS A 507 14.14 6.38 -21.35
C LYS A 507 13.76 5.05 -20.71
N ARG A 508 14.48 3.98 -20.98
CA ARG A 508 14.30 2.63 -20.44
C ARG A 508 15.20 2.29 -19.25
N ARG A 509 16.02 3.23 -18.79
CA ARG A 509 16.92 3.03 -17.64
C ARG A 509 16.11 2.79 -16.38
N LEU A 510 16.59 1.86 -15.54
CA LEU A 510 16.06 1.57 -14.22
C LEU A 510 17.09 1.98 -13.16
N SER A 511 16.61 2.58 -12.08
CA SER A 511 17.46 2.97 -10.93
C SER A 511 17.03 2.21 -9.68
N CYS A 512 17.98 1.69 -8.93
CA CYS A 512 17.75 1.14 -7.59
C CYS A 512 17.92 2.18 -6.48
N LEU A 513 18.17 3.45 -6.81
CA LEU A 513 18.27 4.53 -5.82
C LEU A 513 16.94 4.69 -5.08
N LEU A 514 16.97 4.32 -3.81
CA LEU A 514 15.84 4.44 -2.90
C LEU A 514 15.85 5.84 -2.30
N TYR A 515 15.03 6.73 -2.86
CA TYR A 515 14.89 8.12 -2.40
C TYR A 515 14.33 8.23 -0.98
N THR A 516 13.57 7.25 -0.59
CA THR A 516 12.87 7.19 0.69
C THR A 516 13.11 5.86 1.38
N SER A 517 14.29 5.25 1.19
CA SER A 517 14.59 4.08 1.99
C SER A 517 14.63 4.49 3.44
N PRO A 518 13.73 3.98 4.24
CA PRO A 518 13.79 4.19 5.66
C PRO A 518 14.99 3.49 6.28
N SER A 519 15.65 2.53 5.60
CA SER A 519 16.76 1.77 6.17
C SER A 519 18.14 2.26 5.73
N PRO A 520 19.07 2.50 6.66
CA PRO A 520 20.48 2.73 6.36
C PRO A 520 21.16 1.54 5.65
N ARG A 521 20.59 0.34 5.75
CA ARG A 521 21.09 -0.90 5.09
C ARG A 521 20.95 -0.86 3.57
N ASP A 522 20.02 -0.06 3.05
CA ASP A 522 19.79 0.07 1.61
C ASP A 522 20.69 1.16 0.97
N ARG A 523 21.65 1.69 1.71
CA ARG A 523 22.66 2.67 1.23
C ARG A 523 24.03 2.05 0.92
N GLY A 524 24.08 0.73 0.87
CA GLY A 524 25.31 0.04 0.49
C GLY A 524 25.64 0.12 -0.99
#